data_23008968515b571509e26b74f48c3780
#
_entry.id   23008968515b571509e26b74f48c3780
#
_cell.length_a   1.000
_cell.length_b   1.000
_cell.length_c   1.000
_cell.angle_alpha   90.00
_cell.angle_beta   90.00
_cell.angle_gamma   90.00
#
_symmetry.space_group_name_H-M   'P 1'
#
loop_
_entity.id
_entity.type
_entity.pdbx_description
1 polymer ?
#
loop_
_entity_poly.entity_id
_entity_poly.type
_entity_poly.pdbx_seq_one_letter_code
_entity_poly.pdbx_strand_id
1 'polypeptide(L)'
;SGVANTNIIFHGGKLLALEEGHLPTEIEPGTLNRLGYCDYKGAIKGPFTAHPKIDPVTGEMVFFGYNATGPLTPALSFGSVNASGVVTRFDRFDAPYASMVHDFIVTENHMLFPILPITGSMERAMRGKPPYAWEPEKGAYVGVMKRNGTPKDLVWFRAESCYVFHVMNAWEEGERIIADVMQFEEAPLFPHADGSKTDPQKSRARYCRWTFDLAGNTDRFTQTYLDDLTGEFPRIDDRRAGQANSHGWYAC
;
A
#
# COMPACT_ATOMS: atom_id res chain seq x y z
N SER A 1 12.25 19.87 3.39
CA SER A 1 12.82 18.86 2.49
C SER A 1 12.54 17.49 3.08
N GLY A 2 11.91 16.62 2.31
CA GLY A 2 11.64 15.25 2.73
C GLY A 2 12.87 14.35 2.60
N VAL A 3 12.79 13.18 3.18
CA VAL A 3 13.75 12.09 2.99
C VAL A 3 13.40 11.32 1.71
N ALA A 4 14.29 10.47 1.22
CA ALA A 4 14.04 9.60 0.07
C ALA A 4 14.83 8.31 0.34
N ASN A 5 14.35 7.54 1.31
CA ASN A 5 15.14 6.50 1.99
C ASN A 5 14.50 5.11 1.96
N THR A 6 13.36 4.94 1.25
CA THR A 6 12.62 3.68 1.34
C THR A 6 12.82 2.79 0.12
N ASN A 7 12.77 3.35 -1.09
CA ASN A 7 12.89 2.56 -2.32
C ASN A 7 13.52 3.36 -3.46
N ILE A 8 14.11 2.66 -4.43
CA ILE A 8 14.62 3.25 -5.68
C ILE A 8 14.06 2.45 -6.85
N ILE A 9 13.48 3.17 -7.81
CA ILE A 9 12.93 2.58 -9.03
C ILE A 9 13.45 3.30 -10.26
N PHE A 10 13.47 2.60 -11.39
CA PHE A 10 13.68 3.21 -12.71
C PHE A 10 12.39 3.05 -13.53
N HIS A 11 11.78 4.17 -13.92
CA HIS A 11 10.56 4.15 -14.71
C HIS A 11 10.44 5.39 -15.58
N GLY A 12 9.94 5.24 -16.81
CA GLY A 12 9.73 6.36 -17.74
C GLY A 12 11.00 7.19 -18.02
N GLY A 13 12.17 6.54 -18.06
CA GLY A 13 13.46 7.19 -18.26
C GLY A 13 14.02 7.93 -17.03
N LYS A 14 13.41 7.78 -15.85
CA LYS A 14 13.79 8.46 -14.61
C LYS A 14 14.23 7.48 -13.54
N LEU A 15 15.28 7.83 -12.81
CA LEU A 15 15.65 7.15 -11.57
C LEU A 15 15.01 7.92 -10.41
N LEU A 16 14.17 7.27 -9.64
CA LEU A 16 13.33 7.87 -8.60
C LEU A 16 13.65 7.24 -7.26
N ALA A 17 14.01 8.07 -6.28
CA ALA A 17 14.11 7.69 -4.88
C ALA A 17 12.80 8.06 -4.17
N LEU A 18 12.22 7.10 -3.49
CA LEU A 18 10.87 7.14 -2.95
C LEU A 18 10.86 7.12 -1.43
N GLU A 19 9.86 7.76 -0.88
CA GLU A 19 9.32 7.60 0.48
C GLU A 19 7.80 7.87 0.37
N GLU A 20 7.05 7.92 1.44
CA GLU A 20 5.59 7.93 1.33
C GLU A 20 4.91 9.25 1.74
N GLY A 21 5.66 10.24 2.21
CA GLY A 21 5.13 11.53 2.70
C GLY A 21 5.11 12.65 1.66
N HIS A 22 5.80 12.50 0.52
CA HIS A 22 5.84 13.51 -0.54
C HIS A 22 6.09 12.91 -1.94
N LEU A 23 6.27 13.78 -2.94
CA LEU A 23 6.59 13.40 -4.32
C LEU A 23 7.91 12.63 -4.43
N PRO A 24 8.06 11.75 -5.45
CA PRO A 24 9.34 11.12 -5.76
C PRO A 24 10.46 12.11 -5.89
N THR A 25 11.65 11.76 -5.41
CA THR A 25 12.87 12.51 -5.67
C THR A 25 13.55 11.94 -6.92
N GLU A 26 13.69 12.75 -7.96
CA GLU A 26 14.47 12.38 -9.15
C GLU A 26 15.96 12.53 -8.87
N ILE A 27 16.73 11.50 -9.20
CA ILE A 27 18.18 11.46 -9.04
C ILE A 27 18.85 11.16 -10.39
N GLU A 28 20.01 11.73 -10.60
CA GLU A 28 20.78 11.55 -11.83
C GLU A 28 21.46 10.18 -11.85
N PRO A 29 21.18 9.33 -12.85
CA PRO A 29 21.90 8.07 -13.01
C PRO A 29 23.41 8.30 -13.17
N GLY A 30 24.21 7.54 -12.43
CA GLY A 30 25.68 7.62 -12.49
C GLY A 30 26.30 8.52 -11.43
N THR A 31 25.80 9.72 -11.18
CA THR A 31 26.29 10.61 -10.12
C THR A 31 25.53 10.50 -8.82
N LEU A 32 24.27 10.06 -8.89
CA LEU A 32 23.28 10.02 -7.80
C LEU A 32 22.96 11.42 -7.23
N ASN A 33 23.27 12.48 -7.96
CA ASN A 33 22.89 13.83 -7.56
C ASN A 33 21.37 14.01 -7.60
N ARG A 34 20.83 14.69 -6.59
CA ARG A 34 19.43 15.05 -6.54
C ARG A 34 19.11 16.10 -7.61
N LEU A 35 18.16 15.78 -8.50
CA LEU A 35 17.66 16.71 -9.53
C LEU A 35 16.47 17.54 -9.03
N GLY A 36 15.65 17.01 -8.13
CA GLY A 36 14.50 17.68 -7.56
C GLY A 36 13.33 16.72 -7.29
N TYR A 37 12.15 17.26 -7.02
CA TYR A 37 10.94 16.46 -6.96
C TYR A 37 10.36 16.24 -8.36
N CYS A 38 9.90 15.01 -8.60
CA CYS A 38 9.21 14.62 -9.82
C CYS A 38 7.71 14.69 -9.60
N ASP A 39 7.08 15.77 -10.04
CA ASP A 39 5.62 15.96 -10.00
C ASP A 39 4.95 15.60 -11.35
N TYR A 40 5.74 15.05 -12.27
CA TYR A 40 5.29 14.72 -13.63
C TYR A 40 4.65 15.94 -14.35
N LYS A 41 5.34 17.09 -14.31
CA LYS A 41 4.90 18.38 -14.88
C LYS A 41 3.60 18.91 -14.24
N GLY A 42 3.45 18.71 -12.92
CA GLY A 42 2.30 19.15 -12.17
C GLY A 42 1.07 18.23 -12.25
N ALA A 43 1.20 17.07 -12.90
CA ALA A 43 0.10 16.12 -13.02
C ALA A 43 -0.18 15.35 -11.72
N ILE A 44 0.85 15.14 -10.87
CA ILE A 44 0.70 14.50 -9.56
C ILE A 44 0.83 15.56 -8.46
N LYS A 45 -0.11 15.52 -7.52
CA LYS A 45 -0.13 16.45 -6.38
C LYS A 45 -0.26 15.67 -5.08
N GLY A 46 0.65 15.92 -4.15
CA GLY A 46 0.64 15.30 -2.83
C GLY A 46 1.58 14.08 -2.71
N PRO A 47 1.37 13.29 -1.66
CA PRO A 47 2.21 12.12 -1.36
C PRO A 47 2.18 11.06 -2.46
N PHE A 48 3.27 10.29 -2.55
CA PHE A 48 3.44 9.21 -3.51
C PHE A 48 4.05 8.00 -2.79
N THR A 49 3.51 6.82 -3.04
CA THR A 49 3.94 5.58 -2.36
C THR A 49 5.43 5.29 -2.54
N ALA A 50 6.03 4.64 -1.56
CA ALA A 50 7.35 4.01 -1.71
C ALA A 50 7.28 2.67 -2.47
N HIS A 51 6.09 2.10 -2.64
CA HIS A 51 5.86 0.77 -3.23
C HIS A 51 4.95 0.81 -4.47
N PRO A 52 5.27 1.61 -5.51
CA PRO A 52 4.50 1.56 -6.76
C PRO A 52 4.60 0.17 -7.37
N LYS A 53 3.59 -0.24 -8.12
CA LYS A 53 3.56 -1.53 -8.82
C LYS A 53 3.73 -1.28 -10.31
N ILE A 54 4.69 -1.98 -10.92
CA ILE A 54 4.93 -1.87 -12.36
C ILE A 54 4.38 -3.14 -13.02
N ASP A 55 3.44 -2.94 -13.92
CA ASP A 55 2.86 -4.00 -14.73
C ASP A 55 3.93 -4.56 -15.69
N PRO A 56 4.30 -5.85 -15.60
CA PRO A 56 5.38 -6.42 -16.39
C PRO A 56 5.07 -6.55 -17.89
N VAL A 57 3.79 -6.48 -18.27
CA VAL A 57 3.34 -6.61 -19.65
C VAL A 57 3.28 -5.25 -20.34
N THR A 58 2.71 -4.26 -19.68
CA THR A 58 2.47 -2.93 -20.26
C THR A 58 3.55 -1.91 -19.90
N GLY A 59 4.32 -2.15 -18.84
CA GLY A 59 5.24 -1.18 -18.26
C GLY A 59 4.54 -0.02 -17.56
N GLU A 60 3.22 -0.08 -17.37
CA GLU A 60 2.48 0.93 -16.60
C GLU A 60 2.85 0.83 -15.12
N MET A 61 3.17 1.96 -14.51
CA MET A 61 3.37 2.09 -13.08
C MET A 61 2.07 2.56 -12.44
N VAL A 62 1.54 1.76 -11.52
CA VAL A 62 0.38 2.12 -10.69
C VAL A 62 0.89 2.60 -9.34
N PHE A 63 0.33 3.68 -8.83
CA PHE A 63 0.74 4.30 -7.57
C PHE A 63 -0.46 4.77 -6.75
N PHE A 64 -0.22 5.02 -5.47
CA PHE A 64 -1.14 5.70 -4.57
C PHE A 64 -0.38 6.66 -3.64
N GLY A 65 -1.11 7.44 -2.87
CA GLY A 65 -0.59 8.22 -1.75
C GLY A 65 -1.67 8.40 -0.70
N TYR A 66 -1.34 8.23 0.57
CA TYR A 66 -2.27 8.52 1.66
C TYR A 66 -2.02 9.92 2.23
N ASN A 67 -2.91 10.42 3.09
CA ASN A 67 -2.89 11.84 3.51
C ASN A 67 -2.99 12.83 2.33
N ALA A 68 -3.72 12.49 1.29
CA ALA A 68 -3.69 13.23 0.01
C ALA A 68 -4.23 14.66 0.09
N THR A 69 -4.97 15.02 1.13
CA THR A 69 -5.49 16.38 1.37
C THR A 69 -4.87 17.08 2.58
N GLY A 70 -3.91 16.44 3.22
CA GLY A 70 -3.20 16.97 4.39
C GLY A 70 -2.91 15.89 5.43
N PRO A 71 -2.06 16.17 6.42
CA PRO A 71 -1.67 15.20 7.44
C PRO A 71 -2.87 14.61 8.19
N LEU A 72 -2.81 13.31 8.44
CA LEU A 72 -3.79 12.57 9.26
C LEU A 72 -5.22 12.66 8.74
N THR A 73 -5.39 12.79 7.40
CA THR A 73 -6.70 12.79 6.74
C THR A 73 -6.99 11.41 6.13
N PRO A 74 -8.28 11.04 5.93
CA PRO A 74 -8.65 9.77 5.31
C PRO A 74 -8.46 9.75 3.79
N ALA A 75 -8.08 10.87 3.18
CA ALA A 75 -7.97 10.99 1.73
C ALA A 75 -6.77 10.21 1.18
N LEU A 76 -7.04 9.36 0.18
CA LEU A 76 -6.05 8.71 -0.66
C LEU A 76 -6.12 9.27 -2.09
N SER A 77 -4.95 9.47 -2.69
CA SER A 77 -4.81 9.65 -4.14
C SER A 77 -4.31 8.36 -4.76
N PHE A 78 -4.60 8.15 -6.04
CA PHE A 78 -4.07 7.02 -6.80
C PHE A 78 -4.02 7.38 -8.29
N GLY A 79 -3.22 6.65 -9.03
CA GLY A 79 -3.08 6.90 -10.45
C GLY A 79 -2.17 5.94 -11.17
N SER A 80 -1.91 6.28 -12.43
CA SER A 80 -1.05 5.50 -13.32
C SER A 80 -0.13 6.41 -14.11
N VAL A 81 1.08 5.89 -14.36
CA VAL A 81 2.08 6.48 -15.27
C VAL A 81 2.42 5.43 -16.32
N ASN A 82 2.28 5.74 -17.59
CA ASN A 82 2.61 4.79 -18.65
C ASN A 82 4.14 4.56 -18.76
N ALA A 83 4.54 3.56 -19.54
CA ALA A 83 5.95 3.20 -19.73
C ALA A 83 6.84 4.35 -20.24
N SER A 84 6.24 5.37 -20.88
CA SER A 84 6.96 6.57 -21.36
C SER A 84 7.04 7.69 -20.32
N GLY A 85 6.56 7.46 -19.07
CA GLY A 85 6.62 8.45 -18.00
C GLY A 85 5.52 9.53 -18.06
N VAL A 86 4.41 9.26 -18.75
CA VAL A 86 3.26 10.17 -18.83
C VAL A 86 2.18 9.70 -17.86
N VAL A 87 1.70 10.60 -17.01
CA VAL A 87 0.55 10.32 -16.12
C VAL A 87 -0.70 10.16 -16.99
N THR A 88 -1.33 9.01 -16.89
CA THR A 88 -2.55 8.67 -17.63
C THR A 88 -3.79 8.80 -16.75
N ARG A 89 -3.59 8.77 -15.42
CA ARG A 89 -4.66 8.89 -14.44
C ARG A 89 -4.17 9.47 -13.12
N PHE A 90 -5.01 10.30 -12.50
CA PHE A 90 -4.84 10.78 -11.12
C PHE A 90 -6.19 11.10 -10.52
N ASP A 91 -6.62 10.32 -9.51
CA ASP A 91 -7.90 10.44 -8.82
C ASP A 91 -7.73 10.42 -7.30
N ARG A 92 -8.82 10.69 -6.56
CA ARG A 92 -8.85 10.65 -5.09
C ARG A 92 -10.16 10.06 -4.57
N PHE A 93 -10.09 9.47 -3.39
CA PHE A 93 -11.24 9.03 -2.60
C PHE A 93 -10.93 9.16 -1.11
N ASP A 94 -11.96 9.10 -0.27
CA ASP A 94 -11.81 9.04 1.18
C ASP A 94 -11.98 7.59 1.66
N ALA A 95 -11.03 7.14 2.48
CA ALA A 95 -11.09 5.86 3.18
C ALA A 95 -12.08 5.92 4.35
N PRO A 96 -12.52 4.78 4.92
CA PRO A 96 -13.38 4.72 6.09
C PRO A 96 -12.85 5.49 7.30
N TYR A 97 -11.54 5.56 7.45
CA TYR A 97 -10.84 6.37 8.46
C TYR A 97 -9.42 6.74 7.99
N ALA A 98 -8.81 7.75 8.62
CA ALA A 98 -7.43 8.09 8.36
C ALA A 98 -6.52 6.95 8.83
N SER A 99 -5.73 6.38 7.92
CA SER A 99 -4.85 5.25 8.17
C SER A 99 -3.45 5.54 7.63
N MET A 100 -2.44 4.97 8.28
CA MET A 100 -1.10 4.85 7.73
C MET A 100 -1.10 3.67 6.76
N VAL A 101 -1.09 3.97 5.47
CA VAL A 101 -1.16 2.96 4.39
C VAL A 101 0.24 2.85 3.76
N HIS A 102 0.98 1.80 4.12
CA HIS A 102 2.36 1.65 3.67
C HIS A 102 2.47 1.06 2.26
N ASP A 103 1.69 0.03 1.98
CA ASP A 103 1.68 -0.68 0.70
C ASP A 103 0.25 -0.91 0.20
N PHE A 104 0.09 -1.24 -1.07
CA PHE A 104 -1.18 -1.54 -1.70
C PHE A 104 -1.04 -2.71 -2.67
N ILE A 105 -2.16 -3.19 -3.21
CA ILE A 105 -2.22 -4.39 -4.00
C ILE A 105 -2.66 -4.05 -5.42
N VAL A 106 -1.98 -4.62 -6.41
CA VAL A 106 -2.36 -4.51 -7.82
C VAL A 106 -2.33 -5.89 -8.45
N THR A 107 -3.40 -6.23 -9.16
CA THR A 107 -3.49 -7.40 -10.01
C THR A 107 -3.54 -6.98 -11.48
N GLU A 108 -3.74 -7.91 -12.38
CA GLU A 108 -3.88 -7.61 -13.80
C GLU A 108 -5.03 -6.61 -14.06
N ASN A 109 -6.17 -6.77 -13.36
CA ASN A 109 -7.37 -5.95 -13.61
C ASN A 109 -7.83 -5.09 -12.43
N HIS A 110 -7.29 -5.29 -11.21
CA HIS A 110 -7.77 -4.60 -10.01
C HIS A 110 -6.67 -3.87 -9.25
N MET A 111 -7.09 -2.85 -8.50
CA MET A 111 -6.33 -2.19 -7.44
C MET A 111 -7.05 -2.39 -6.11
N LEU A 112 -6.29 -2.70 -5.06
CA LEU A 112 -6.83 -2.88 -3.72
C LEU A 112 -6.06 -1.99 -2.75
N PHE A 113 -6.81 -1.30 -1.90
CA PHE A 113 -6.28 -0.35 -0.91
C PHE A 113 -6.56 -0.86 0.50
N PRO A 114 -5.56 -1.47 1.18
CA PRO A 114 -5.69 -1.90 2.56
C PRO A 114 -5.76 -0.69 3.49
N ILE A 115 -6.86 -0.54 4.20
CA ILE A 115 -7.06 0.47 5.24
C ILE A 115 -7.06 -0.28 6.58
N LEU A 116 -5.90 -0.31 7.19
CA LEU A 116 -5.63 -1.11 8.38
C LEU A 116 -5.48 -0.19 9.60
N PRO A 117 -5.81 -0.65 10.82
CA PRO A 117 -6.09 0.24 11.94
C PRO A 117 -4.87 0.81 12.68
N ILE A 118 -3.81 1.22 11.95
CA ILE A 118 -2.92 2.28 12.42
C ILE A 118 -3.57 3.62 12.04
N THR A 119 -4.34 4.17 12.95
CA THR A 119 -5.17 5.34 12.67
C THR A 119 -4.43 6.64 12.88
N GLY A 120 -4.61 7.57 11.96
CA GLY A 120 -4.16 8.96 12.08
C GLY A 120 -5.18 9.84 12.81
N SER A 121 -4.75 10.67 13.76
CA SER A 121 -5.63 11.61 14.45
C SER A 121 -4.93 12.92 14.80
N MET A 122 -5.40 14.01 14.19
CA MET A 122 -4.94 15.35 14.51
C MET A 122 -5.32 15.75 15.95
N GLU A 123 -6.49 15.33 16.41
CA GLU A 123 -6.95 15.58 17.79
C GLU A 123 -6.00 14.91 18.81
N ARG A 124 -5.60 13.65 18.58
CA ARG A 124 -4.59 12.98 19.43
C ARG A 124 -3.26 13.73 19.41
N ALA A 125 -2.79 14.13 18.24
CA ALA A 125 -1.54 14.87 18.08
C ALA A 125 -1.55 16.19 18.84
N MET A 126 -2.64 16.96 18.76
CA MET A 126 -2.81 18.23 19.48
C MET A 126 -2.84 18.06 21.00
N ARG A 127 -3.23 16.89 21.50
CA ARG A 127 -3.20 16.53 22.94
C ARG A 127 -1.86 15.94 23.38
N GLY A 128 -0.82 15.97 22.55
CA GLY A 128 0.50 15.38 22.86
C GLY A 128 0.50 13.85 22.93
N LYS A 129 -0.48 13.18 22.35
CA LYS A 129 -0.60 11.73 22.22
C LYS A 129 -0.09 11.28 20.85
N PRO A 130 0.13 9.96 20.63
CA PRO A 130 0.63 9.46 19.36
C PRO A 130 -0.25 9.89 18.17
N PRO A 131 0.30 10.58 17.16
CA PRO A 131 -0.48 11.00 15.99
C PRO A 131 -0.99 9.78 15.17
N TYR A 132 -0.20 8.71 15.14
CA TYR A 132 -0.59 7.40 14.64
C TYR A 132 -0.64 6.41 15.78
N ALA A 133 -1.69 5.59 15.84
CA ALA A 133 -1.89 4.62 16.89
C ALA A 133 -2.60 3.37 16.38
N TRP A 134 -2.29 2.23 16.99
CA TRP A 134 -2.98 0.97 16.78
C TRP A 134 -4.34 0.97 17.50
N GLU A 135 -5.43 0.95 16.74
CA GLU A 135 -6.83 0.93 17.20
C GLU A 135 -7.59 -0.24 16.56
N PRO A 136 -7.37 -1.49 17.02
CA PRO A 136 -7.92 -2.68 16.38
C PRO A 136 -9.46 -2.70 16.30
N GLU A 137 -10.16 -2.00 17.19
CA GLU A 137 -11.62 -1.86 17.16
C GLU A 137 -12.17 -1.18 15.91
N LYS A 138 -11.32 -0.49 15.14
CA LYS A 138 -11.70 0.10 13.84
C LYS A 138 -11.89 -0.95 12.75
N GLY A 139 -11.33 -2.16 12.92
CA GLY A 139 -11.39 -3.22 11.93
C GLY A 139 -10.45 -2.99 10.73
N ALA A 140 -10.23 -4.04 9.95
CA ALA A 140 -9.51 -3.99 8.69
C ALA A 140 -10.50 -3.83 7.53
N TYR A 141 -10.22 -2.89 6.63
CA TYR A 141 -10.96 -2.68 5.40
C TYR A 141 -10.01 -2.79 4.20
N VAL A 142 -10.51 -3.32 3.09
CA VAL A 142 -9.81 -3.27 1.81
C VAL A 142 -10.76 -2.77 0.75
N GLY A 143 -10.46 -1.61 0.17
CA GLY A 143 -11.21 -1.07 -0.97
C GLY A 143 -10.72 -1.73 -2.26
N VAL A 144 -11.62 -2.36 -2.99
CA VAL A 144 -11.32 -3.06 -4.25
C VAL A 144 -12.02 -2.36 -5.40
N MET A 145 -11.28 -2.08 -6.47
CA MET A 145 -11.87 -1.59 -7.73
C MET A 145 -11.05 -2.03 -8.94
N LYS A 146 -11.67 -2.03 -10.11
CA LYS A 146 -10.97 -2.26 -11.37
C LYS A 146 -9.96 -1.16 -11.66
N ARG A 147 -8.83 -1.51 -12.30
CA ARG A 147 -7.78 -0.54 -12.69
C ARG A 147 -8.32 0.59 -13.58
N ASN A 148 -9.33 0.31 -14.42
CA ASN A 148 -10.01 1.29 -15.25
C ASN A 148 -11.31 1.85 -14.62
N GLY A 149 -11.66 1.44 -13.39
CA GLY A 149 -12.82 1.93 -12.65
C GLY A 149 -12.61 3.32 -12.07
N THR A 150 -13.62 3.88 -11.45
CA THR A 150 -13.60 5.19 -10.78
C THR A 150 -13.73 5.03 -9.26
N PRO A 151 -13.48 6.07 -8.44
CA PRO A 151 -13.73 6.01 -7.01
C PRO A 151 -15.14 5.58 -6.60
N LYS A 152 -16.13 5.77 -7.49
CA LYS A 152 -17.52 5.32 -7.26
C LYS A 152 -17.70 3.81 -7.36
N ASP A 153 -16.74 3.14 -7.99
CA ASP A 153 -16.77 1.69 -8.22
C ASP A 153 -16.04 0.93 -7.09
N LEU A 154 -15.55 1.63 -6.05
CA LEU A 154 -14.92 1.02 -4.87
C LEU A 154 -15.93 0.15 -4.12
N VAL A 155 -15.59 -1.11 -3.95
CA VAL A 155 -16.28 -2.07 -3.09
C VAL A 155 -15.41 -2.32 -1.86
N TRP A 156 -15.99 -2.20 -0.66
CA TRP A 156 -15.28 -2.38 0.59
C TRP A 156 -15.48 -3.79 1.15
N PHE A 157 -14.37 -4.49 1.34
CA PHE A 157 -14.31 -5.74 2.07
C PHE A 157 -13.77 -5.50 3.48
N ARG A 158 -14.18 -6.35 4.44
CA ARG A 158 -13.79 -6.28 5.84
C ARG A 158 -13.24 -7.62 6.33
N ALA A 159 -12.35 -7.57 7.33
CA ALA A 159 -11.87 -8.75 8.04
C ALA A 159 -11.52 -8.40 9.49
N GLU A 160 -10.99 -9.38 10.21
CA GLU A 160 -10.40 -9.16 11.52
C GLU A 160 -9.21 -8.20 11.41
N SER A 161 -9.01 -7.40 12.46
CA SER A 161 -7.95 -6.42 12.52
C SER A 161 -6.59 -7.07 12.38
N CYS A 162 -5.77 -6.50 11.54
CA CYS A 162 -4.39 -6.90 11.27
C CYS A 162 -3.60 -5.72 10.74
N TYR A 163 -2.30 -5.89 10.60
CA TYR A 163 -1.49 -4.94 9.86
C TYR A 163 -0.61 -5.64 8.81
N VAL A 164 -0.32 -4.95 7.73
CA VAL A 164 0.57 -5.39 6.65
C VAL A 164 1.44 -4.21 6.25
N PHE A 165 2.76 -4.38 6.37
CA PHE A 165 3.70 -3.45 5.75
C PHE A 165 3.86 -3.80 4.27
N HIS A 166 4.15 -5.05 3.94
CA HIS A 166 4.50 -5.43 2.58
C HIS A 166 3.62 -6.54 2.03
N VAL A 167 3.21 -6.33 0.80
CA VAL A 167 2.50 -7.29 -0.04
C VAL A 167 3.54 -8.09 -0.83
N MET A 168 3.44 -9.42 -0.81
CA MET A 168 4.30 -10.28 -1.62
C MET A 168 3.88 -10.23 -3.09
N ASN A 169 2.62 -10.56 -3.37
CA ASN A 169 2.02 -10.52 -4.72
C ASN A 169 0.50 -10.67 -4.62
N ALA A 170 -0.18 -10.46 -5.74
CA ALA A 170 -1.60 -10.76 -5.87
C ALA A 170 -1.93 -11.15 -7.31
N TRP A 171 -2.99 -11.95 -7.49
CA TRP A 171 -3.46 -12.38 -8.81
C TRP A 171 -4.96 -12.68 -8.77
N GLU A 172 -5.51 -12.99 -9.93
CA GLU A 172 -6.92 -13.28 -10.10
C GLU A 172 -7.13 -14.75 -10.49
N GLU A 173 -8.15 -15.39 -9.89
CA GLU A 173 -8.61 -16.73 -10.19
C GLU A 173 -10.13 -16.70 -10.44
N GLY A 174 -10.52 -16.49 -11.70
CA GLY A 174 -11.91 -16.23 -12.05
C GLY A 174 -12.40 -14.95 -11.39
N GLU A 175 -13.44 -15.04 -10.58
CA GLU A 175 -13.99 -13.90 -9.84
C GLU A 175 -13.42 -13.76 -8.40
N ARG A 176 -12.30 -14.39 -8.13
CA ARG A 176 -11.57 -14.23 -6.86
C ARG A 176 -10.26 -13.49 -7.08
N ILE A 177 -9.94 -12.63 -6.13
CA ILE A 177 -8.61 -12.06 -6.00
C ILE A 177 -7.91 -12.75 -4.84
N ILE A 178 -6.69 -13.21 -5.10
CA ILE A 178 -5.79 -13.81 -4.12
C ILE A 178 -4.65 -12.84 -3.88
N ALA A 179 -4.36 -12.54 -2.61
CA ALA A 179 -3.22 -11.70 -2.26
C ALA A 179 -2.40 -12.35 -1.15
N ASP A 180 -1.11 -12.49 -1.40
CA ASP A 180 -0.14 -13.00 -0.44
C ASP A 180 0.58 -11.83 0.23
N VAL A 181 0.56 -11.80 1.56
CA VAL A 181 1.02 -10.68 2.37
C VAL A 181 1.82 -11.15 3.59
N MET A 182 2.65 -10.26 4.14
CA MET A 182 3.27 -10.47 5.45
C MET A 182 2.40 -9.78 6.51
N GLN A 183 1.58 -10.59 7.23
CA GLN A 183 0.56 -10.10 8.15
C GLN A 183 0.99 -10.15 9.61
N PHE A 184 0.80 -9.04 10.31
CA PHE A 184 0.93 -8.90 11.76
C PHE A 184 -0.45 -8.95 12.42
N GLU A 185 -0.57 -9.62 13.57
CA GLU A 185 -1.80 -9.58 14.38
C GLU A 185 -1.96 -8.22 15.09
N GLU A 186 -0.85 -7.62 15.54
CA GLU A 186 -0.80 -6.24 16.05
C GLU A 186 0.30 -5.46 15.32
N ALA A 187 0.05 -4.20 15.06
CA ALA A 187 1.00 -3.37 14.33
C ALA A 187 2.31 -3.18 15.11
N PRO A 188 3.49 -3.52 14.55
CA PRO A 188 4.75 -3.17 15.15
C PRO A 188 5.00 -1.65 15.04
N LEU A 189 5.88 -1.12 15.88
CA LEU A 189 6.37 0.27 15.86
C LEU A 189 5.35 1.35 16.26
N PHE A 190 4.07 1.04 16.33
CA PHE A 190 3.02 2.00 16.67
C PHE A 190 2.34 1.61 17.99
N PRO A 191 2.24 2.53 18.97
CA PRO A 191 1.56 2.27 20.23
C PRO A 191 0.04 2.30 20.06
N HIS A 192 -0.69 1.83 21.08
CA HIS A 192 -2.11 2.11 21.21
C HIS A 192 -2.39 3.60 21.41
N ALA A 193 -3.66 4.02 21.27
CA ALA A 193 -4.07 5.42 21.37
C ALA A 193 -3.79 6.06 22.75
N ASP A 194 -3.71 5.27 23.81
CA ASP A 194 -3.33 5.71 25.15
C ASP A 194 -1.80 5.83 25.36
N GLY A 195 -1.01 5.32 24.39
CA GLY A 195 0.46 5.30 24.42
C GLY A 195 1.06 3.99 24.94
N SER A 196 0.25 2.99 25.32
CA SER A 196 0.72 1.67 25.66
C SER A 196 1.30 0.93 24.45
N LYS A 197 2.27 0.04 24.70
CA LYS A 197 2.92 -0.73 23.62
C LYS A 197 2.05 -1.89 23.17
N THR A 198 2.14 -2.23 21.91
CA THR A 198 1.58 -3.48 21.34
C THR A 198 2.35 -4.71 21.84
N ASP A 199 1.71 -5.88 21.76
CA ASP A 199 2.30 -7.15 22.17
C ASP A 199 3.43 -7.56 21.20
N PRO A 200 4.68 -7.71 21.66
CA PRO A 200 5.80 -8.11 20.80
C PRO A 200 5.64 -9.49 20.15
N GLN A 201 4.84 -10.39 20.73
CA GLN A 201 4.59 -11.71 20.14
C GLN A 201 3.62 -11.62 18.96
N LYS A 202 2.62 -10.75 19.04
CA LYS A 202 1.65 -10.47 17.99
C LYS A 202 2.18 -9.52 16.91
N SER A 203 3.26 -8.80 17.24
CA SER A 203 3.94 -7.86 16.33
C SER A 203 5.04 -8.54 15.49
N ARG A 204 4.79 -9.79 15.08
CA ARG A 204 5.65 -10.56 14.17
C ARG A 204 4.85 -10.93 12.94
N ALA A 205 5.37 -10.58 11.76
CA ALA A 205 4.70 -10.91 10.51
C ALA A 205 4.82 -12.40 10.19
N ARG A 206 3.76 -12.97 9.66
CA ARG A 206 3.70 -14.32 9.12
C ARG A 206 3.10 -14.30 7.72
N TYR A 207 3.47 -15.26 6.91
CA TYR A 207 2.94 -15.41 5.57
C TYR A 207 1.45 -15.74 5.62
N CYS A 208 0.63 -14.86 5.05
CA CYS A 208 -0.82 -14.94 5.07
C CYS A 208 -1.40 -14.72 3.68
N ARG A 209 -2.41 -15.50 3.32
CA ARG A 209 -3.18 -15.36 2.08
C ARG A 209 -4.52 -14.73 2.36
N TRP A 210 -4.80 -13.64 1.68
CA TRP A 210 -6.10 -13.01 1.63
C TRP A 210 -6.85 -13.46 0.39
N THR A 211 -8.14 -13.74 0.55
CA THR A 211 -9.00 -14.12 -0.58
C THR A 211 -10.26 -13.27 -0.58
N PHE A 212 -10.49 -12.61 -1.70
CA PHE A 212 -11.66 -11.76 -1.97
C PHE A 212 -12.53 -12.47 -3.00
N ASP A 213 -13.81 -12.69 -2.68
CA ASP A 213 -14.79 -13.24 -3.61
C ASP A 213 -15.66 -12.11 -4.18
N LEU A 214 -15.41 -11.75 -5.44
CA LEU A 214 -16.09 -10.64 -6.11
C LEU A 214 -17.50 -11.00 -6.58
N ALA A 215 -17.82 -12.31 -6.73
CA ALA A 215 -19.14 -12.80 -7.08
C ALA A 215 -19.98 -13.11 -5.85
N GLY A 216 -19.36 -13.22 -4.68
CA GLY A 216 -20.02 -13.60 -3.43
C GLY A 216 -20.97 -12.53 -2.91
N ASN A 217 -21.93 -12.98 -2.09
CA ASN A 217 -22.84 -12.09 -1.37
C ASN A 217 -22.28 -11.67 0.00
N THR A 218 -20.95 -11.52 0.10
CA THR A 218 -20.28 -11.17 1.36
C THR A 218 -19.38 -9.96 1.16
N ASP A 219 -19.36 -9.08 2.14
CA ASP A 219 -18.43 -7.97 2.24
C ASP A 219 -17.16 -8.35 3.05
N ARG A 220 -16.90 -9.65 3.23
CA ARG A 220 -15.76 -10.14 4.01
C ARG A 220 -14.76 -10.85 3.10
N PHE A 221 -13.47 -10.57 3.34
CA PHE A 221 -12.38 -11.37 2.80
C PHE A 221 -11.84 -12.33 3.86
N THR A 222 -11.23 -13.42 3.44
CA THR A 222 -10.62 -14.40 4.35
C THR A 222 -9.15 -14.16 4.51
N GLN A 223 -8.61 -14.49 5.68
CA GLN A 223 -7.20 -14.40 6.04
C GLN A 223 -6.74 -15.79 6.48
N THR A 224 -5.83 -16.42 5.74
CA THR A 224 -5.35 -17.77 5.99
C THR A 224 -3.83 -17.76 6.11
N TYR A 225 -3.29 -18.01 7.30
CA TYR A 225 -1.86 -18.20 7.48
C TYR A 225 -1.42 -19.49 6.78
N LEU A 226 -0.34 -19.42 6.03
CA LEU A 226 0.16 -20.53 5.22
C LEU A 226 1.32 -21.27 5.86
N ASP A 227 2.01 -20.63 6.80
CA ASP A 227 3.03 -21.25 7.64
C ASP A 227 3.14 -20.55 9.01
N ASP A 228 4.01 -21.06 9.88
CA ASP A 228 4.28 -20.53 11.22
C ASP A 228 5.59 -19.73 11.29
N LEU A 229 6.32 -19.60 10.18
CA LEU A 229 7.55 -18.85 10.16
C LEU A 229 7.27 -17.34 10.24
N THR A 230 8.09 -16.67 11.01
CA THR A 230 8.03 -15.20 11.09
C THR A 230 9.06 -14.60 10.15
N GLY A 231 8.67 -13.59 9.40
CA GLY A 231 9.57 -12.92 8.47
C GLY A 231 8.93 -11.70 7.82
N GLU A 232 9.72 -10.97 7.04
CA GLU A 232 9.30 -9.75 6.35
C GLU A 232 10.10 -9.55 5.06
N PHE A 233 9.89 -8.41 4.39
CA PHE A 233 10.51 -8.05 3.11
C PHE A 233 10.28 -9.09 2.02
N PRO A 234 9.01 -9.39 1.70
CA PRO A 234 8.69 -10.38 0.71
C PRO A 234 9.13 -9.94 -0.69
N ARG A 235 9.55 -10.91 -1.50
CA ARG A 235 9.95 -10.68 -2.89
C ARG A 235 9.42 -11.79 -3.78
N ILE A 236 9.16 -11.45 -5.02
CA ILE A 236 8.87 -12.39 -6.11
C ILE A 236 9.77 -12.09 -7.31
N ASP A 237 9.66 -12.86 -8.36
CA ASP A 237 10.13 -12.45 -9.68
C ASP A 237 9.22 -11.33 -10.21
N ASP A 238 9.75 -10.12 -10.33
CA ASP A 238 8.98 -8.93 -10.74
C ASP A 238 8.29 -9.09 -12.10
N ARG A 239 8.76 -10.02 -12.95
CA ARG A 239 8.09 -10.40 -14.22
C ARG A 239 6.75 -11.09 -14.01
N ARG A 240 6.41 -11.44 -12.77
CA ARG A 240 5.14 -12.06 -12.35
C ARG A 240 4.30 -11.14 -11.46
N ALA A 241 4.68 -9.88 -11.33
CA ALA A 241 3.89 -8.92 -10.55
C ALA A 241 2.45 -8.84 -11.07
N GLY A 242 1.47 -8.98 -10.17
CA GLY A 242 0.04 -8.98 -10.52
C GLY A 242 -0.49 -10.27 -11.16
N GLN A 243 0.35 -11.29 -11.32
CA GLN A 243 0.02 -12.59 -11.93
C GLN A 243 0.36 -13.73 -10.96
N ALA A 244 -0.24 -14.90 -11.18
CA ALA A 244 0.11 -16.08 -10.39
C ALA A 244 1.60 -16.39 -10.49
N ASN A 245 2.22 -16.64 -9.35
CA ASN A 245 3.63 -17.03 -9.22
C ASN A 245 3.76 -18.34 -8.43
N SER A 246 4.80 -19.10 -8.72
CA SER A 246 5.07 -20.37 -8.05
C SER A 246 6.06 -20.27 -6.90
N HIS A 247 6.80 -19.17 -6.81
CA HIS A 247 7.83 -18.96 -5.81
C HIS A 247 7.77 -17.51 -5.27
N GLY A 248 7.92 -17.39 -3.97
CA GLY A 248 8.13 -16.15 -3.26
C GLY A 248 9.19 -16.35 -2.17
N TRP A 249 9.86 -15.30 -1.77
CA TRP A 249 10.90 -15.30 -0.75
C TRP A 249 10.63 -14.21 0.26
N TYR A 250 10.98 -14.43 1.50
CA TYR A 250 10.99 -13.42 2.55
C TYR A 250 12.13 -13.68 3.54
N ALA A 251 12.56 -12.64 4.25
CA ALA A 251 13.61 -12.75 5.25
C ALA A 251 13.01 -13.19 6.59
N CYS A 252 13.54 -14.27 7.19
CA CYS A 252 13.20 -14.78 8.53
C CYS A 252 14.18 -14.30 9.59
#